data_6927a1d92b8fe83fe617f33c3a3caf2e
#
_entry.id   6927a1d92b8fe83fe617f33c3a3caf2e
#
_cell.length_a   1.000
_cell.length_b   1.000
_cell.length_c   1.000
_cell.angle_alpha   90.00
_cell.angle_beta   90.00
_cell.angle_gamma   90.00
#
_symmetry.space_group_name_H-M   'P 1'
#
loop_
_entity.id
_entity.type
_entity.pdbx_description
1 polymer ?
#
loop_
_entity_poly.entity_id
_entity_poly.type
_entity_poly.pdbx_seq_one_letter_code
_entity_poly.pdbx_strand_id
1 'polypeptide(L)'
;MSTEATGKATLTVTSGLSTNAVIIRLEGELDVNSLPVLRERLQLVWDLSPKSFLVVDLSEVTFCDSMGMNELIEILHRCEERGTRLLLGGVQGVMARVLSITGLRHAFEVFERFDDAMRVTGAHPATGPQAGPREEPGQ
;
A
#
# COMPACT_ATOMS: atom_id res chain seq x y z
N MET A 1 -2.06 -11.24 -25.81
CA MET A 1 -2.03 -11.15 -25.56
C MET A 1 -2.32 -11.34 -24.82
N SER A 2 -2.11 -11.47 -24.87
CA SER A 2 -2.23 -11.53 -24.27
C SER A 2 -2.51 -11.70 -23.45
N THR A 3 -2.36 -11.78 -23.47
CA THR A 3 -2.59 -11.81 -22.88
C THR A 3 -3.09 -11.95 -22.16
N GLU A 4 -3.12 -12.06 -22.27
CA GLU A 4 -3.53 -12.00 -21.90
C GLU A 4 -4.04 -12.47 -21.31
N ALA A 5 -4.25 -12.63 -21.48
CA ALA A 5 -4.62 -13.01 -21.07
C ALA A 5 -4.66 -13.87 -20.43
N THR A 6 -4.55 -13.84 -20.70
CA THR A 6 -4.39 -14.98 -20.19
C THR A 6 -4.07 -15.14 -18.79
N GLY A 7 -4.39 -15.86 -18.09
CA GLY A 7 -4.26 -16.09 -16.75
C GLY A 7 -3.57 -15.00 -16.13
N LYS A 8 -4.00 -13.96 -16.28
CA LYS A 8 -3.29 -12.88 -15.92
C LYS A 8 -3.62 -12.38 -14.61
N ALA A 9 -2.70 -11.66 -14.10
CA ALA A 9 -2.88 -10.99 -12.86
C ALA A 9 -4.03 -10.02 -12.98
N THR A 10 -4.81 -9.95 -11.92
CA THR A 10 -5.93 -9.03 -11.85
C THR A 10 -5.61 -7.92 -10.84
N LEU A 11 -4.35 -7.58 -10.73
CA LEU A 11 -3.88 -6.55 -9.82
C LEU A 11 -3.07 -5.51 -10.57
N THR A 12 -3.40 -4.26 -10.33
CA THR A 12 -2.62 -3.13 -10.81
C THR A 12 -1.90 -2.52 -9.62
N VAL A 13 -0.60 -2.29 -9.76
CA VAL A 13 0.23 -1.70 -8.71
C VAL A 13 0.82 -0.41 -9.24
N THR A 14 0.53 0.69 -8.56
CA THR A 14 1.13 1.98 -8.90
C THR A 14 1.90 2.49 -7.70
N SER A 15 2.90 3.31 -7.94
CA SER A 15 3.75 3.80 -6.88
C SER A 15 4.02 5.28 -7.03
N GLY A 16 4.29 5.92 -5.90
CA GLY A 16 4.64 7.33 -5.86
C GLY A 16 5.60 7.59 -4.73
N LEU A 17 6.21 8.77 -4.75
CA LEU A 17 7.17 9.15 -3.74
C LEU A 17 6.79 10.48 -3.14
N SER A 18 7.05 10.62 -1.85
CA SER A 18 7.07 11.90 -1.19
C SER A 18 8.42 12.03 -0.51
N THR A 19 8.62 13.13 0.20
CA THR A 19 9.91 13.39 0.84
C THR A 19 10.32 12.24 1.77
N ASN A 20 9.37 11.72 2.54
CA ASN A 20 9.71 10.73 3.56
C ASN A 20 8.92 9.44 3.43
N ALA A 21 8.22 9.24 2.32
CA ALA A 21 7.38 8.05 2.16
C ALA A 21 7.40 7.55 0.73
N VAL A 22 7.29 6.24 0.61
CA VAL A 22 6.92 5.59 -0.65
C VAL A 22 5.45 5.21 -0.52
N ILE A 23 4.67 5.50 -1.55
CA ILE A 23 3.25 5.16 -1.58
C ILE A 23 3.03 4.11 -2.64
N ILE A 24 2.33 3.04 -2.29
CA ILE A 24 1.97 1.99 -3.22
C ILE A 24 0.46 1.83 -3.18
N ARG A 25 -0.16 1.87 -4.34
CA ARG A 25 -1.60 1.64 -4.45
C ARG A 25 -1.85 0.31 -5.14
N LEU A 26 -2.69 -0.50 -4.54
CA LEU A 26 -3.09 -1.79 -5.09
C LEU A 26 -4.55 -1.71 -5.53
N GLU A 27 -4.82 -2.14 -6.77
CA GLU A 27 -6.19 -2.16 -7.30
C GLU A 27 -6.46 -3.52 -7.87
N GLY A 28 -7.47 -4.19 -7.36
CA GLY A 28 -7.90 -5.47 -7.88
C GLY A 28 -7.78 -6.58 -6.86
N GLU A 29 -7.32 -7.73 -7.30
CA GLU A 29 -7.30 -8.94 -6.48
C GLU A 29 -5.89 -9.24 -6.02
N LEU A 30 -5.75 -9.41 -4.71
CA LEU A 30 -4.47 -9.71 -4.09
C LEU A 30 -4.47 -11.19 -3.74
N ASP A 31 -3.93 -12.00 -4.63
CA ASP A 31 -3.97 -13.45 -4.51
C ASP A 31 -2.70 -14.06 -5.08
N VAL A 32 -2.67 -15.39 -5.09
CA VAL A 32 -1.47 -16.11 -5.53
C VAL A 32 -1.09 -15.73 -6.96
N ASN A 33 -2.08 -15.45 -7.82
CA ASN A 33 -1.81 -15.13 -9.22
C ASN A 33 -1.24 -13.74 -9.40
N SER A 34 -1.53 -12.83 -8.49
CA SER A 34 -1.07 -11.43 -8.61
C SER A 34 0.23 -11.17 -7.86
N LEU A 35 0.70 -12.11 -7.05
CA LEU A 35 1.93 -11.88 -6.27
C LEU A 35 3.14 -11.54 -7.12
N PRO A 36 3.36 -12.17 -8.29
CA PRO A 36 4.53 -11.79 -9.09
C PRO A 36 4.53 -10.31 -9.49
N VAL A 37 3.35 -9.78 -9.84
CA VAL A 37 3.22 -8.37 -10.20
C VAL A 37 3.58 -7.48 -9.01
N LEU A 38 3.05 -7.82 -7.84
CA LEU A 38 3.31 -7.05 -6.63
C LEU A 38 4.79 -7.13 -6.25
N ARG A 39 5.37 -8.32 -6.28
CA ARG A 39 6.76 -8.49 -5.88
C ARG A 39 7.72 -7.78 -6.81
N GLU A 40 7.42 -7.77 -8.11
CA GLU A 40 8.25 -7.07 -9.06
C GLU A 40 8.24 -5.57 -8.76
N ARG A 41 7.08 -5.00 -8.48
CA ARG A 41 6.99 -3.60 -8.16
C ARG A 41 7.66 -3.28 -6.82
N LEU A 42 7.49 -4.17 -5.84
CA LEU A 42 8.12 -3.98 -4.54
C LEU A 42 9.64 -4.04 -4.62
N GLN A 43 10.18 -4.84 -5.55
CA GLN A 43 11.62 -4.89 -5.70
C GLN A 43 12.19 -3.52 -6.03
N LEU A 44 11.46 -2.76 -6.85
CA LEU A 44 11.89 -1.39 -7.15
C LEU A 44 11.91 -0.53 -5.89
N VAL A 45 10.95 -0.74 -5.00
CA VAL A 45 10.92 -0.02 -3.73
C VAL A 45 12.10 -0.42 -2.86
N TRP A 46 12.37 -1.73 -2.77
CA TRP A 46 13.46 -2.20 -1.91
C TRP A 46 14.82 -1.75 -2.43
N ASP A 47 14.93 -1.47 -3.73
CA ASP A 47 16.17 -0.97 -4.31
C ASP A 47 16.42 0.51 -4.00
N LEU A 48 15.39 1.23 -3.55
CA LEU A 48 15.56 2.62 -3.14
C LEU A 48 16.16 2.68 -1.74
N SER A 49 16.77 3.82 -1.43
CA SER A 49 17.16 4.08 -0.06
C SER A 49 15.91 4.07 0.83
N PRO A 50 16.00 3.51 2.04
CA PRO A 50 14.83 3.44 2.91
C PRO A 50 14.30 4.83 3.23
N LYS A 51 12.97 4.95 3.22
CA LYS A 51 12.30 6.15 3.69
C LYS A 51 11.64 5.84 5.02
N SER A 52 11.18 6.88 5.68
CA SER A 52 10.57 6.70 7.01
C SER A 52 9.30 5.86 6.95
N PHE A 53 8.57 5.97 5.84
CA PHE A 53 7.25 5.33 5.72
C PHE A 53 7.09 4.61 4.39
N LEU A 54 6.40 3.49 4.44
CA LEU A 54 5.81 2.87 3.27
C LEU A 54 4.29 2.86 3.50
N VAL A 55 3.55 3.53 2.64
CA VAL A 55 2.10 3.58 2.74
C VAL A 55 1.52 2.71 1.64
N VAL A 56 0.72 1.73 2.02
CA VAL A 56 0.06 0.86 1.06
C VAL A 56 -1.42 1.20 1.06
N ASP A 57 -1.93 1.66 -0.07
CA ASP A 57 -3.33 2.03 -0.23
C ASP A 57 -4.10 0.81 -0.71
N LEU A 58 -4.97 0.31 0.14
CA LEU A 58 -5.75 -0.90 -0.11
C LEU A 58 -7.21 -0.60 -0.44
N SER A 59 -7.54 0.67 -0.66
CA SER A 59 -8.94 1.06 -0.82
C SER A 59 -9.60 0.43 -2.04
N GLU A 60 -8.83 0.06 -3.07
CA GLU A 60 -9.37 -0.53 -4.29
C GLU A 60 -9.11 -2.04 -4.38
N VAL A 61 -8.72 -2.67 -3.28
CA VAL A 61 -8.55 -4.13 -3.26
C VAL A 61 -9.93 -4.77 -3.07
N THR A 62 -10.30 -5.64 -3.99
CA THR A 62 -11.62 -6.27 -4.00
C THR A 62 -11.60 -7.71 -3.51
N PHE A 63 -10.41 -8.29 -3.36
CA PHE A 63 -10.28 -9.68 -2.93
C PHE A 63 -8.88 -9.88 -2.36
N CYS A 64 -8.79 -10.68 -1.31
CA CYS A 64 -7.49 -11.00 -0.73
C CYS A 64 -7.57 -12.40 -0.13
N ASP A 65 -6.70 -13.31 -0.59
CA ASP A 65 -6.63 -14.66 -0.06
C ASP A 65 -5.48 -14.75 0.95
N SER A 66 -5.25 -15.97 1.44
CA SER A 66 -4.22 -16.17 2.46
C SER A 66 -2.81 -15.89 1.92
N MET A 67 -2.59 -16.11 0.62
CA MET A 67 -1.29 -15.81 0.03
C MET A 67 -1.08 -14.30 -0.03
N GLY A 68 -2.14 -13.56 -0.35
CA GLY A 68 -2.07 -12.10 -0.33
C GLY A 68 -1.79 -11.58 1.07
N MET A 69 -2.47 -12.14 2.07
CA MET A 69 -2.22 -11.74 3.46
C MET A 69 -0.79 -12.05 3.88
N ASN A 70 -0.30 -13.22 3.47
CA ASN A 70 1.08 -13.58 3.80
C ASN A 70 2.07 -12.60 3.18
N GLU A 71 1.77 -12.12 1.99
CA GLU A 71 2.64 -11.15 1.35
C GLU A 71 2.67 -9.83 2.13
N LEU A 72 1.53 -9.39 2.65
CA LEU A 72 1.50 -8.18 3.48
C LEU A 72 2.35 -8.38 4.74
N ILE A 73 2.33 -9.56 5.31
CA ILE A 73 3.17 -9.86 6.48
C ILE A 73 4.65 -9.79 6.10
N GLU A 74 5.01 -10.30 4.92
CA GLU A 74 6.39 -10.22 4.47
C GLU A 74 6.82 -8.77 4.26
N ILE A 75 5.92 -7.96 3.71
CA ILE A 75 6.20 -6.53 3.56
C ILE A 75 6.46 -5.89 4.92
N LEU A 76 5.65 -6.24 5.91
CA LEU A 76 5.84 -5.71 7.27
C LEU A 76 7.22 -6.06 7.80
N HIS A 77 7.62 -7.33 7.65
CA HIS A 77 8.93 -7.76 8.14
C HIS A 77 10.06 -7.02 7.43
N ARG A 78 9.94 -6.84 6.11
CA ARG A 78 10.95 -6.11 5.35
C ARG A 78 11.05 -4.67 5.84
N CYS A 79 9.91 -4.05 6.10
CA CYS A 79 9.90 -2.68 6.60
C CYS A 79 10.57 -2.59 7.97
N GLU A 80 10.27 -3.56 8.84
CA GLU A 80 10.90 -3.57 10.17
C GLU A 80 12.41 -3.69 10.07
N GLU A 81 12.89 -4.53 9.17
CA GLU A 81 14.33 -4.70 8.97
C GLU A 81 14.99 -3.43 8.47
N ARG A 82 14.25 -2.61 7.75
CA ARG A 82 14.79 -1.39 7.13
C ARG A 82 14.56 -0.14 7.98
N GLY A 83 13.88 -0.28 9.11
CA GLY A 83 13.54 0.87 9.94
C GLY A 83 12.47 1.75 9.33
N THR A 84 11.63 1.18 8.48
CA THR A 84 10.55 1.88 7.81
C THR A 84 9.24 1.50 8.48
N ARG A 85 8.36 2.48 8.75
CA ARG A 85 7.03 2.19 9.27
C ARG A 85 6.09 1.89 8.12
N LEU A 86 5.40 0.77 8.21
CA LEU A 86 4.40 0.37 7.24
C LEU A 86 3.03 0.86 7.70
N LEU A 87 2.34 1.60 6.84
CA LEU A 87 0.99 2.07 7.12
C LEU A 87 0.06 1.51 6.06
N LEU A 88 -1.03 0.87 6.48
CA LEU A 88 -2.05 0.37 5.57
C LEU A 88 -3.21 1.33 5.57
N GLY A 89 -3.46 1.99 4.45
CA GLY A 89 -4.54 2.94 4.32
C GLY A 89 -5.67 2.38 3.49
N GLY A 90 -6.87 2.96 3.64
CA GLY A 90 -8.02 2.52 2.88
C GLY A 90 -8.51 1.12 3.27
N VAL A 91 -8.33 0.76 4.54
CA VAL A 91 -8.70 -0.58 5.01
C VAL A 91 -10.18 -0.58 5.34
N GLN A 92 -10.96 -0.96 4.34
CA GLN A 92 -12.42 -1.03 4.43
C GLN A 92 -12.88 -2.29 3.72
N GLY A 93 -14.15 -2.63 3.89
CA GLY A 93 -14.74 -3.72 3.15
C GLY A 93 -13.99 -5.03 3.29
N VAL A 94 -13.56 -5.56 2.15
CA VAL A 94 -12.89 -6.86 2.10
C VAL A 94 -11.65 -6.87 2.98
N MET A 95 -10.81 -5.85 2.89
CA MET A 95 -9.56 -5.85 3.65
C MET A 95 -9.82 -5.74 5.15
N ALA A 96 -10.78 -4.91 5.54
CA ALA A 96 -11.13 -4.81 6.96
C ALA A 96 -11.61 -6.16 7.50
N ARG A 97 -12.41 -6.86 6.70
CA ARG A 97 -12.95 -8.16 7.11
C ARG A 97 -11.85 -9.21 7.23
N VAL A 98 -10.98 -9.26 6.21
CA VAL A 98 -9.91 -10.27 6.20
C VAL A 98 -8.95 -10.03 7.38
N LEU A 99 -8.60 -8.79 7.63
CA LEU A 99 -7.72 -8.49 8.76
C LEU A 99 -8.37 -8.83 10.10
N SER A 100 -9.68 -8.58 10.24
CA SER A 100 -10.40 -8.93 11.46
C SER A 100 -10.48 -10.44 11.66
N ILE A 101 -10.86 -11.15 10.62
CA ILE A 101 -11.07 -12.61 10.72
C ILE A 101 -9.75 -13.31 11.03
N THR A 102 -8.67 -12.86 10.45
CA THR A 102 -7.37 -13.49 10.65
C THR A 102 -6.69 -13.06 11.94
N GLY A 103 -7.22 -12.04 12.62
CA GLY A 103 -6.58 -11.50 13.82
C GLY A 103 -5.36 -10.64 13.52
N LEU A 104 -5.11 -10.34 12.24
CA LEU A 104 -3.91 -9.61 11.86
C LEU A 104 -4.06 -8.11 11.95
N ARG A 105 -5.28 -7.63 12.25
CA ARG A 105 -5.51 -6.20 12.35
C ARG A 105 -4.56 -5.54 13.36
N HIS A 106 -4.22 -6.25 14.41
CA HIS A 106 -3.37 -5.70 15.46
C HIS A 106 -1.87 -5.78 15.14
N ALA A 107 -1.52 -6.52 14.09
CA ALA A 107 -0.12 -6.61 13.68
C ALA A 107 0.32 -5.43 12.83
N PHE A 108 -0.64 -4.70 12.26
CA PHE A 108 -0.37 -3.60 11.34
C PHE A 108 -0.89 -2.29 11.89
N GLU A 109 -0.30 -1.18 11.42
CA GLU A 109 -0.89 0.14 11.62
C GLU A 109 -1.92 0.34 10.51
N VAL A 110 -3.18 0.33 10.88
CA VAL A 110 -4.29 0.26 9.94
C VAL A 110 -5.11 1.54 10.02
N PHE A 111 -5.45 2.08 8.85
CA PHE A 111 -6.24 3.30 8.75
C PHE A 111 -7.41 3.05 7.80
N GLU A 112 -8.60 3.41 8.23
CA GLU A 112 -9.79 3.23 7.41
C GLU A 112 -9.72 4.04 6.12
N ARG A 113 -9.11 5.23 6.19
CA ARG A 113 -8.97 6.11 5.05
C ARG A 113 -7.49 6.28 4.68
N PHE A 114 -7.22 6.31 3.38
CA PHE A 114 -5.87 6.55 2.90
C PHE A 114 -5.34 7.89 3.40
N ASP A 115 -6.20 8.93 3.39
CA ASP A 115 -5.78 10.27 3.81
C ASP A 115 -5.29 10.27 5.25
N ASP A 116 -5.90 9.47 6.11
CA ASP A 116 -5.47 9.42 7.51
C ASP A 116 -4.07 8.81 7.63
N ALA A 117 -3.78 7.80 6.83
CA ALA A 117 -2.43 7.23 6.81
C ALA A 117 -1.42 8.27 6.32
N MET A 118 -1.78 9.03 5.29
CA MET A 118 -0.88 10.05 4.77
C MET A 118 -0.61 11.15 5.77
N ARG A 119 -1.59 11.47 6.61
CA ARG A 119 -1.38 12.48 7.66
C ARG A 119 -0.28 12.07 8.63
N VAL A 120 -0.16 10.78 8.92
CA VAL A 120 0.89 10.30 9.81
C VAL A 120 2.26 10.60 9.23
N THR A 121 2.40 10.54 7.91
CA THR A 121 3.68 10.82 7.26
C THR A 121 4.02 12.29 7.23
N GLY A 122 3.04 13.16 7.47
CA GLY A 122 3.25 14.60 7.35
C GLY A 122 3.17 15.10 5.93
N ALA A 123 2.92 14.21 4.96
CA ALA A 123 2.79 14.60 3.56
C ALA A 123 1.33 14.86 3.22
N HIS A 124 1.10 15.76 2.27
CA HIS A 124 -0.24 15.98 1.77
C HIS A 124 -0.53 14.94 0.69
N PRO A 125 -1.65 14.30 0.78
CA PRO A 125 -2.00 13.36 -0.28
C PRO A 125 -2.30 14.16 -1.53
N ALA A 126 -1.81 13.76 -2.50
CA ALA A 126 -2.08 14.41 -3.73
C ALA A 126 -1.71 15.80 -3.80
N THR A 127 -1.87 15.93 -3.54
CA THR A 127 -1.90 16.90 -3.88
C THR A 127 -1.47 17.44 -4.64
N GLY A 128 -1.55 17.27 -4.74
CA GLY A 128 -1.26 17.64 -5.42
C GLY A 128 -1.13 18.48 -5.92
N PRO A 129 -0.89 18.57 -6.29
CA PRO A 129 -0.40 19.70 -6.70
C PRO A 129 -1.18 20.84 -6.24
N GLN A 130 -1.57 20.77 -5.98
CA GLN A 130 -2.06 21.60 -5.65
C GLN A 130 -1.89 22.23 -4.80
N ALA A 131 -1.65 22.02 -4.64
CA ALA A 131 -1.55 22.64 -4.06
C ALA A 131 -1.13 23.26 -3.58
N GLY A 132 -0.92 23.26 -3.44
CA GLY A 132 -0.43 23.88 -3.22
C GLY A 132 -0.42 24.57 -2.57
N PRO A 133 -0.36 24.94 -2.47
CA PRO A 133 -0.17 25.67 -1.88
C PRO A 133 -0.64 26.39 -1.04
N ARG A 134 -0.77 26.39 -0.94
CA ARG A 134 -1.15 27.04 -0.39
C ARG A 134 -1.43 27.48 0.50
N GLU A 135 -1.48 27.15 0.67
CA GLU A 135 -1.66 27.53 1.25
C GLU A 135 -1.75 27.84 2.14
N GLU A 136 -1.62 27.63 2.28
CA GLU A 136 -1.51 27.99 2.90
C GLU A 136 -1.61 28.30 3.73
N PRO A 137 -1.65 28.21 3.93
CA PRO A 137 -1.68 28.58 4.65
C PRO A 137 -1.80 28.89 5.54
N GLY A 138 -1.82 28.59 5.50
CA GLY A 138 -1.70 28.93 5.98
C GLY A 138 -1.80 29.11 6.44
N GLN A 139 -1.81 28.94 6.28
CA GLN A 139 -1.67 29.32 6.30
C GLN A 139 -1.78 29.51 6.62
#